data_2727a026701adeeb57f360d3570dd74a
#
_entry.id   2727a026701adeeb57f360d3570dd74a
#
_cell.length_a   1.000
_cell.length_b   1.000
_cell.length_c   1.000
_cell.angle_alpha   90.00
_cell.angle_beta   90.00
_cell.angle_gamma   90.00
#
_symmetry.space_group_name_H-M   'P 1'
#
loop_
_entity.id
_entity.type
_entity.pdbx_description
1 polymer ?
#
loop_
_entity_poly.entity_id
_entity_poly.type
_entity_poly.pdbx_seq_one_letter_code
_entity_poly.pdbx_strand_id
1 'polypeptide(L)'
;VIEQPSGPPRTQSDRSPVPDRPLLVVTVTYSPGAHLDRFLKTLAHATERRLLVVMADNGSTDGAPEAAVERYADVELFRTGGNLGYGTAVNRAVAAYLDTPDSVVDQEFFVVVNPDVQWGPNSIDELFAGAARWPAAGSVGPLIRDPDGSVYPSARHQPSLVRGGMHAVVGPFWKSNPWTAAYRQDRLEPSERAVGWLSGSCLLVRAKAFRQIGGFDENYFMYMEDVDLGDRLARAGWQNVYVPAAEILHDKGHSTGRDPARNLAAHHRSTYTFLADRHPHWWQAPLRWTIKSALRARERAVVGNSRRKRRRAN
;
A
#
# COMPACT_ATOMS: atom_id res chain seq x y z
N VAL A 1 8.09 9.21 -40.46
CA VAL A 1 9.22 8.70 -39.67
C VAL A 1 9.60 9.83 -38.73
N ILE A 2 9.25 9.72 -37.46
CA ILE A 2 9.60 10.69 -36.41
C ILE A 2 10.69 9.98 -35.59
N GLU A 3 11.95 10.45 -35.74
CA GLU A 3 13.06 10.00 -34.91
C GLU A 3 12.82 10.36 -33.44
N GLN A 4 12.87 9.35 -32.57
CA GLN A 4 12.93 9.57 -31.13
C GLN A 4 14.33 10.07 -30.77
N PRO A 5 14.48 11.11 -29.92
CA PRO A 5 15.78 11.51 -29.42
C PRO A 5 16.31 10.43 -28.47
N SER A 6 17.31 9.70 -28.90
CA SER A 6 18.12 8.82 -28.05
C SER A 6 18.97 9.72 -27.11
N GLY A 7 18.55 9.84 -25.85
CA GLY A 7 19.38 10.44 -24.83
C GLY A 7 20.66 9.62 -24.62
N PRO A 8 21.78 10.24 -24.22
CA PRO A 8 23.05 9.56 -24.03
C PRO A 8 22.91 8.48 -22.94
N PRO A 9 23.64 7.33 -23.07
CA PRO A 9 23.65 6.32 -22.03
C PRO A 9 24.16 6.91 -20.72
N ARG A 10 23.43 6.69 -19.61
CA ARG A 10 23.82 7.15 -18.28
C ARG A 10 25.17 6.54 -17.91
N THR A 11 26.17 7.38 -17.69
CA THR A 11 27.50 6.96 -17.22
C THR A 11 27.41 6.53 -15.74
N GLN A 12 28.23 5.55 -15.33
CA GLN A 12 28.33 5.05 -13.94
C GLN A 12 28.65 6.13 -12.91
N SER A 13 29.08 7.33 -13.32
CA SER A 13 29.47 8.44 -12.43
C SER A 13 28.30 9.21 -11.81
N ASP A 14 27.04 9.00 -12.27
CA ASP A 14 25.85 9.72 -11.77
C ASP A 14 25.10 8.97 -10.64
N ARG A 15 25.65 7.87 -10.15
CA ARG A 15 25.06 7.16 -9.01
C ARG A 15 25.56 7.81 -7.72
N SER A 16 24.64 8.39 -6.96
CA SER A 16 24.91 8.76 -5.56
C SER A 16 25.47 7.55 -4.81
N PRO A 17 26.47 7.71 -3.92
CA PRO A 17 27.02 6.60 -3.18
C PRO A 17 25.89 5.86 -2.46
N VAL A 18 25.80 4.53 -2.67
CA VAL A 18 24.86 3.67 -1.95
C VAL A 18 25.18 3.80 -0.45
N PRO A 19 24.21 4.15 0.42
CA PRO A 19 24.45 4.23 1.84
C PRO A 19 25.03 2.91 2.36
N ASP A 20 26.00 2.98 3.23
CA ASP A 20 26.64 1.80 3.85
C ASP A 20 25.66 1.00 4.75
N ARG A 21 24.58 1.68 5.19
CA ARG A 21 23.50 1.10 6.00
C ARG A 21 22.46 0.37 5.13
N PRO A 22 22.00 -0.82 5.55
CA PRO A 22 20.97 -1.55 4.82
C PRO A 22 19.65 -0.78 4.77
N LEU A 23 18.94 -0.87 3.65
CA LEU A 23 17.59 -0.37 3.53
C LEU A 23 16.62 -1.28 4.30
N LEU A 24 15.85 -0.71 5.22
CA LEU A 24 14.80 -1.43 5.93
C LEU A 24 13.63 -1.73 4.99
N VAL A 25 13.25 -2.99 4.87
CA VAL A 25 12.06 -3.47 4.15
C VAL A 25 11.11 -4.10 5.16
N VAL A 26 9.99 -3.45 5.44
CA VAL A 26 8.96 -3.96 6.35
C VAL A 26 7.87 -4.66 5.56
N THR A 27 7.63 -5.93 5.86
CA THR A 27 6.50 -6.69 5.31
C THR A 27 5.64 -7.26 6.42
N VAL A 28 4.31 -7.10 6.32
CA VAL A 28 3.37 -7.61 7.33
C VAL A 28 2.95 -9.03 6.95
N THR A 29 3.22 -10.00 7.80
CA THR A 29 2.87 -11.40 7.58
C THR A 29 1.68 -11.84 8.42
N TYR A 30 0.80 -12.65 7.80
CA TYR A 30 -0.31 -13.34 8.44
C TYR A 30 -0.61 -14.63 7.67
N SER A 31 0.15 -15.68 7.93
CA SER A 31 0.17 -16.96 7.20
C SER A 31 0.31 -16.78 5.68
N PRO A 32 1.43 -16.20 5.21
CA PRO A 32 1.62 -15.82 3.81
C PRO A 32 1.84 -17.02 2.88
N GLY A 33 2.16 -18.21 3.41
CA GLY A 33 2.42 -19.41 2.63
C GLY A 33 3.57 -19.23 1.63
N ALA A 34 3.43 -19.82 0.45
CA ALA A 34 4.45 -19.78 -0.60
C ALA A 34 4.68 -18.39 -1.22
N HIS A 35 3.81 -17.42 -0.94
CA HIS A 35 3.99 -16.06 -1.45
C HIS A 35 5.23 -15.40 -0.85
N LEU A 36 5.50 -15.63 0.44
CA LEU A 36 6.67 -15.08 1.13
C LEU A 36 7.99 -15.52 0.48
N ASP A 37 8.12 -16.78 0.12
CA ASP A 37 9.34 -17.28 -0.52
C ASP A 37 9.53 -16.67 -1.93
N ARG A 38 8.45 -16.50 -2.71
CA ARG A 38 8.50 -15.80 -4.00
C ARG A 38 8.86 -14.33 -3.86
N PHE A 39 8.29 -13.65 -2.87
CA PHE A 39 8.63 -12.28 -2.52
C PHE A 39 10.13 -12.14 -2.24
N LEU A 40 10.68 -12.95 -1.34
CA LEU A 40 12.10 -12.88 -0.95
C LEU A 40 13.04 -13.23 -2.11
N LYS A 41 12.70 -14.22 -2.93
CA LYS A 41 13.49 -14.58 -4.12
C LYS A 41 13.57 -13.45 -5.15
N THR A 42 12.45 -12.79 -5.42
CA THR A 42 12.42 -11.69 -6.40
C THR A 42 13.04 -10.41 -5.87
N LEU A 43 13.01 -10.19 -4.55
CA LEU A 43 13.59 -9.03 -3.89
C LEU A 43 15.10 -8.90 -4.16
N ALA A 44 15.81 -10.03 -4.28
CA ALA A 44 17.25 -10.06 -4.60
C ALA A 44 17.59 -9.39 -5.96
N HIS A 45 16.62 -9.21 -6.85
CA HIS A 45 16.81 -8.56 -8.16
C HIS A 45 16.27 -7.12 -8.20
N ALA A 46 15.63 -6.66 -7.13
CA ALA A 46 15.01 -5.35 -7.07
C ALA A 46 16.00 -4.20 -6.85
N THR A 47 17.19 -4.48 -6.31
CA THR A 47 18.23 -3.50 -6.02
C THR A 47 19.59 -4.19 -5.75
N GLU A 48 20.67 -3.45 -5.92
CA GLU A 48 22.01 -3.83 -5.45
C GLU A 48 22.32 -3.36 -4.03
N ARG A 49 21.39 -2.61 -3.38
CA ARG A 49 21.53 -2.12 -2.01
C ARG A 49 21.49 -3.28 -1.02
N ARG A 50 22.23 -3.15 0.07
CA ARG A 50 22.05 -4.04 1.23
C ARG A 50 20.65 -3.84 1.78
N LEU A 51 19.97 -4.93 2.12
CA LEU A 51 18.61 -4.92 2.68
C LEU A 51 18.61 -5.54 4.07
N LEU A 52 17.72 -5.07 4.92
CA LEU A 52 17.24 -5.77 6.11
C LEU A 52 15.72 -5.93 5.97
N VAL A 53 15.26 -7.16 5.82
CA VAL A 53 13.83 -7.47 5.71
C VAL A 53 13.29 -7.81 7.08
N VAL A 54 12.33 -7.04 7.57
CA VAL A 54 11.62 -7.30 8.82
C VAL A 54 10.20 -7.76 8.54
N MET A 55 9.92 -9.00 8.88
CA MET A 55 8.57 -9.57 8.83
C MET A 55 7.83 -9.19 10.12
N ALA A 56 6.95 -8.18 10.06
CA ALA A 56 6.05 -7.81 11.15
C ALA A 56 4.90 -8.84 11.21
N ASP A 57 5.09 -9.89 12.00
CA ASP A 57 4.19 -11.05 12.01
C ASP A 57 3.00 -10.87 12.94
N ASN A 58 1.83 -10.81 12.33
CA ASN A 58 0.53 -10.67 12.98
C ASN A 58 -0.08 -12.01 13.48
N GLY A 59 0.77 -13.02 13.70
CA GLY A 59 0.35 -14.33 14.22
C GLY A 59 0.15 -15.36 13.13
N SER A 60 1.14 -15.55 12.25
CA SER A 60 1.19 -16.64 11.28
C SER A 60 1.19 -18.01 11.98
N THR A 61 0.54 -18.98 11.34
CA THR A 61 0.42 -20.36 11.85
C THR A 61 0.87 -21.40 10.82
N ASP A 62 1.38 -20.94 9.67
CA ASP A 62 1.78 -21.80 8.55
C ASP A 62 3.28 -22.14 8.52
N GLY A 63 4.07 -21.59 9.45
CA GLY A 63 5.50 -21.79 9.54
C GLY A 63 6.33 -21.07 8.46
N ALA A 64 5.69 -20.32 7.58
CA ALA A 64 6.40 -19.64 6.48
C ALA A 64 7.38 -18.54 6.96
N PRO A 65 7.04 -17.69 7.97
CA PRO A 65 8.00 -16.71 8.50
C PRO A 65 9.21 -17.35 9.16
N GLU A 66 9.03 -18.43 9.93
CA GLU A 66 10.11 -19.16 10.58
C GLU A 66 11.08 -19.77 9.55
N ALA A 67 10.53 -20.45 8.54
CA ALA A 67 11.33 -21.02 7.45
C ALA A 67 12.08 -19.93 6.64
N ALA A 68 11.54 -18.72 6.53
CA ALA A 68 12.22 -17.61 5.88
C ALA A 68 13.45 -17.15 6.66
N VAL A 69 13.38 -17.01 7.99
CA VAL A 69 14.53 -16.65 8.85
C VAL A 69 15.62 -17.71 8.78
N GLU A 70 15.26 -18.99 8.74
CA GLU A 70 16.25 -20.08 8.63
C GLU A 70 16.99 -20.05 7.26
N ARG A 71 16.34 -19.57 6.22
CA ARG A 71 16.86 -19.61 4.85
C ARG A 71 17.60 -18.36 4.42
N TYR A 72 17.21 -17.18 4.90
CA TYR A 72 17.71 -15.89 4.44
C TYR A 72 18.36 -15.11 5.60
N ALA A 73 19.65 -14.83 5.50
CA ALA A 73 20.43 -14.20 6.58
C ALA A 73 20.01 -12.75 6.90
N ASP A 74 19.48 -12.02 5.89
CA ASP A 74 19.07 -10.62 6.02
C ASP A 74 17.56 -10.49 6.28
N VAL A 75 16.92 -11.55 6.81
CA VAL A 75 15.49 -11.59 7.12
C VAL A 75 15.28 -11.82 8.60
N GLU A 76 14.53 -10.93 9.24
CA GLU A 76 14.20 -11.01 10.67
C GLU A 76 12.70 -11.15 10.90
N LEU A 77 12.35 -11.89 11.95
CA LEU A 77 10.98 -12.10 12.38
C LEU A 77 10.67 -11.24 13.61
N PHE A 78 9.85 -10.21 13.41
CA PHE A 78 9.32 -9.35 14.47
C PHE A 78 7.89 -9.74 14.81
N ARG A 79 7.67 -10.40 15.94
CA ARG A 79 6.32 -10.81 16.38
C ARG A 79 5.60 -9.63 17.02
N THR A 80 4.46 -9.24 16.43
CA THR A 80 3.63 -8.11 16.91
C THR A 80 2.82 -8.42 18.16
N GLY A 81 2.74 -9.69 18.55
CA GLY A 81 1.98 -10.18 19.71
C GLY A 81 0.51 -10.51 19.39
N GLY A 82 0.08 -10.39 18.13
CA GLY A 82 -1.27 -10.70 17.67
C GLY A 82 -1.60 -10.00 16.35
N ASN A 83 -2.81 -10.20 15.83
CA ASN A 83 -3.23 -9.52 14.61
C ASN A 83 -3.68 -8.08 14.91
N LEU A 84 -2.74 -7.15 14.81
CA LEU A 84 -2.94 -5.72 15.08
C LEU A 84 -3.48 -4.93 13.88
N GLY A 85 -3.59 -5.57 12.71
CA GLY A 85 -3.85 -4.89 11.43
C GLY A 85 -2.55 -4.47 10.73
N TYR A 86 -2.71 -3.91 9.52
CA TYR A 86 -1.56 -3.60 8.66
C TYR A 86 -0.73 -2.43 9.16
N GLY A 87 -1.36 -1.26 9.30
CA GLY A 87 -0.66 -0.02 9.67
C GLY A 87 0.01 -0.10 11.05
N THR A 88 -0.68 -0.65 12.05
CA THR A 88 -0.11 -0.84 13.40
C THR A 88 1.10 -1.77 13.40
N ALA A 89 1.06 -2.86 12.62
CA ALA A 89 2.20 -3.77 12.51
C ALA A 89 3.42 -3.07 11.89
N VAL A 90 3.22 -2.27 10.84
CA VAL A 90 4.28 -1.44 10.24
C VAL A 90 4.82 -0.44 11.25
N ASN A 91 3.97 0.30 11.97
CA ASN A 91 4.40 1.27 12.98
C ASN A 91 5.29 0.61 14.04
N ARG A 92 4.91 -0.59 14.51
CA ARG A 92 5.70 -1.34 15.51
C ARG A 92 7.07 -1.76 14.99
N ALA A 93 7.13 -2.25 13.75
CA ALA A 93 8.42 -2.61 13.13
C ALA A 93 9.30 -1.38 12.90
N VAL A 94 8.75 -0.28 12.38
CA VAL A 94 9.49 0.98 12.21
C VAL A 94 10.03 1.49 13.55
N ALA A 95 9.22 1.49 14.60
CA ALA A 95 9.65 1.90 15.93
C ALA A 95 10.79 1.02 16.48
N ALA A 96 10.75 -0.29 16.19
CA ALA A 96 11.75 -1.24 16.70
C ALA A 96 13.10 -1.19 15.94
N TYR A 97 13.08 -0.87 14.64
CA TYR A 97 14.27 -0.99 13.79
C TYR A 97 14.80 0.34 13.25
N LEU A 98 13.93 1.30 12.97
CA LEU A 98 14.31 2.59 12.39
C LEU A 98 14.47 3.68 13.47
N ASP A 99 13.57 3.72 14.45
CA ASP A 99 13.47 4.83 15.41
C ASP A 99 14.18 4.55 16.73
N THR A 100 15.12 3.59 16.75
CA THR A 100 15.97 3.30 17.90
C THR A 100 17.27 4.09 17.85
N PRO A 101 17.88 4.45 19.03
CA PRO A 101 19.16 5.15 19.06
C PRO A 101 20.30 4.40 18.35
N ASP A 102 20.28 3.06 18.43
CA ASP A 102 21.30 2.18 17.87
C ASP A 102 20.90 1.61 16.50
N SER A 103 19.98 2.26 15.81
CA SER A 103 19.50 1.81 14.49
C SER A 103 20.65 1.67 13.50
N VAL A 104 20.72 0.51 12.87
CA VAL A 104 21.75 0.16 11.87
C VAL A 104 21.26 0.36 10.42
N VAL A 105 19.98 0.68 10.21
CA VAL A 105 19.36 0.84 8.88
C VAL A 105 19.47 2.27 8.35
N ASP A 106 19.18 2.43 7.04
CA ASP A 106 19.07 3.73 6.40
C ASP A 106 18.05 4.60 7.14
N GLN A 107 18.40 5.85 7.42
CA GLN A 107 17.58 6.77 8.20
C GLN A 107 16.76 7.74 7.35
N GLU A 108 16.96 7.72 6.04
CA GLU A 108 16.24 8.59 5.12
C GLU A 108 14.99 7.93 4.56
N PHE A 109 15.10 6.65 4.16
CA PHE A 109 14.02 5.90 3.55
C PHE A 109 13.89 4.49 4.11
N PHE A 110 12.68 3.95 4.03
CA PHE A 110 12.37 2.55 4.22
C PHE A 110 11.27 2.11 3.25
N VAL A 111 11.16 0.81 3.05
CA VAL A 111 10.12 0.22 2.19
C VAL A 111 9.07 -0.45 3.05
N VAL A 112 7.79 -0.24 2.69
CA VAL A 112 6.64 -0.98 3.22
C VAL A 112 6.05 -1.77 2.06
N VAL A 113 5.86 -3.08 2.23
CA VAL A 113 5.42 -3.94 1.13
C VAL A 113 4.66 -5.15 1.60
N ASN A 114 3.69 -5.61 0.81
CA ASN A 114 2.96 -6.85 1.07
C ASN A 114 3.81 -8.09 0.76
N PRO A 115 3.63 -9.21 1.51
CA PRO A 115 4.40 -10.45 1.31
C PRO A 115 3.99 -11.25 0.05
N ASP A 116 2.97 -10.80 -0.69
CA ASP A 116 2.49 -11.38 -1.95
C ASP A 116 2.86 -10.54 -3.19
N VAL A 117 3.82 -9.62 -3.03
CA VAL A 117 4.45 -8.87 -4.12
C VAL A 117 5.60 -9.68 -4.73
N GLN A 118 5.74 -9.61 -6.03
CA GLN A 118 6.92 -10.05 -6.77
C GLN A 118 7.58 -8.83 -7.42
N TRP A 119 8.87 -8.66 -7.16
CA TRP A 119 9.61 -7.49 -7.59
C TRP A 119 10.07 -7.60 -9.04
N GLY A 120 9.91 -6.53 -9.81
CA GLY A 120 10.59 -6.38 -11.07
C GLY A 120 12.07 -6.01 -10.88
N PRO A 121 12.93 -6.28 -11.90
CA PRO A 121 14.34 -5.92 -11.83
C PRO A 121 14.54 -4.42 -11.56
N ASN A 122 15.47 -4.08 -10.66
CA ASN A 122 15.84 -2.71 -10.29
C ASN A 122 14.67 -1.84 -9.80
N SER A 123 13.52 -2.43 -9.45
CA SER A 123 12.32 -1.66 -9.09
C SER A 123 12.50 -0.77 -7.86
N ILE A 124 13.28 -1.20 -6.86
CA ILE A 124 13.63 -0.36 -5.71
C ILE A 124 14.53 0.80 -6.13
N ASP A 125 15.52 0.58 -7.00
CA ASP A 125 16.40 1.63 -7.49
C ASP A 125 15.66 2.67 -8.32
N GLU A 126 14.65 2.26 -9.09
CA GLU A 126 13.76 3.19 -9.81
C GLU A 126 12.88 4.03 -8.86
N LEU A 127 12.42 3.44 -7.73
CA LEU A 127 11.73 4.23 -6.69
C LEU A 127 12.66 5.29 -6.09
N PHE A 128 13.92 4.95 -5.80
CA PHE A 128 14.92 5.92 -5.32
C PHE A 128 15.23 7.00 -6.37
N ALA A 129 15.36 6.62 -7.63
CA ALA A 129 15.53 7.58 -8.73
C ALA A 129 14.34 8.55 -8.81
N GLY A 130 13.11 8.04 -8.61
CA GLY A 130 11.91 8.86 -8.47
C GLY A 130 11.99 9.80 -7.28
N ALA A 131 12.34 9.31 -6.10
CA ALA A 131 12.49 10.14 -4.89
C ALA A 131 13.53 11.26 -5.06
N ALA A 132 14.59 11.01 -5.81
CA ALA A 132 15.61 12.02 -6.13
C ALA A 132 15.08 13.12 -7.07
N ARG A 133 14.23 12.76 -8.05
CA ARG A 133 13.58 13.73 -8.94
C ARG A 133 12.51 14.56 -8.23
N TRP A 134 11.94 14.04 -7.13
CA TRP A 134 10.88 14.67 -6.34
C TRP A 134 11.32 14.88 -4.89
N PRO A 135 12.11 15.92 -4.57
CA PRO A 135 12.64 16.13 -3.22
C PRO A 135 11.57 16.28 -2.13
N ALA A 136 10.36 16.71 -2.50
CA ALA A 136 9.20 16.79 -1.60
C ALA A 136 8.41 15.47 -1.49
N ALA A 137 8.89 14.36 -2.10
CA ALA A 137 8.22 13.08 -1.98
C ALA A 137 8.30 12.55 -0.54
N GLY A 138 7.14 12.35 0.09
CA GLY A 138 6.97 11.66 1.36
C GLY A 138 6.74 10.17 1.17
N SER A 139 6.09 9.79 0.05
CA SER A 139 5.97 8.41 -0.40
C SER A 139 6.13 8.28 -1.91
N VAL A 140 6.70 7.18 -2.36
CA VAL A 140 6.89 6.85 -3.77
C VAL A 140 6.38 5.43 -4.01
N GLY A 141 5.57 5.23 -5.05
CA GLY A 141 4.98 3.93 -5.34
C GLY A 141 5.16 3.49 -6.78
N PRO A 142 5.27 2.17 -7.03
CA PRO A 142 5.52 1.59 -8.33
C PRO A 142 4.23 1.45 -9.17
N LEU A 143 4.43 1.14 -10.45
CA LEU A 143 3.42 0.48 -11.26
C LEU A 143 3.20 -0.93 -10.71
N ILE A 144 1.93 -1.26 -10.45
CA ILE A 144 1.53 -2.58 -9.97
C ILE A 144 0.80 -3.31 -11.12
N ARG A 145 1.24 -4.53 -11.42
CA ARG A 145 0.50 -5.43 -12.31
C ARG A 145 -0.26 -6.48 -11.53
N ASP A 146 -1.41 -6.81 -12.03
CA ASP A 146 -2.15 -8.02 -11.63
C ASP A 146 -1.56 -9.26 -12.34
N PRO A 147 -1.82 -10.49 -11.86
CA PRO A 147 -1.28 -11.72 -12.47
C PRO A 147 -1.65 -11.94 -13.94
N ASP A 148 -2.74 -11.33 -14.41
CA ASP A 148 -3.16 -11.36 -15.82
C ASP A 148 -2.41 -10.34 -16.70
N GLY A 149 -1.44 -9.59 -16.13
CA GLY A 149 -0.66 -8.55 -16.80
C GLY A 149 -1.33 -7.18 -16.86
N SER A 150 -2.58 -7.05 -16.44
CA SER A 150 -3.28 -5.77 -16.41
C SER A 150 -2.67 -4.83 -15.37
N VAL A 151 -2.73 -3.51 -15.63
CA VAL A 151 -2.25 -2.50 -14.69
C VAL A 151 -3.30 -2.27 -13.61
N TYR A 152 -2.90 -2.51 -12.37
CA TYR A 152 -3.71 -2.17 -11.21
C TYR A 152 -3.63 -0.66 -10.95
N PRO A 153 -4.77 0.03 -10.79
CA PRO A 153 -4.77 1.47 -10.51
C PRO A 153 -4.31 1.76 -9.07
N SER A 154 -2.98 1.71 -8.85
CA SER A 154 -2.31 1.91 -7.57
C SER A 154 -2.11 3.37 -7.18
N ALA A 155 -2.29 4.30 -8.13
CA ALA A 155 -2.06 5.73 -7.97
C ALA A 155 -3.35 6.49 -8.29
N ARG A 156 -3.97 7.13 -7.29
CA ARG A 156 -5.32 7.70 -7.41
C ARG A 156 -5.42 9.09 -6.81
N HIS A 157 -6.47 9.82 -7.19
CA HIS A 157 -6.86 11.04 -6.49
C HIS A 157 -7.41 10.74 -5.09
N GLN A 158 -7.32 11.72 -4.20
CA GLN A 158 -7.99 11.64 -2.90
C GLN A 158 -9.49 11.39 -3.06
N PRO A 159 -10.08 10.44 -2.30
CA PRO A 159 -11.51 10.24 -2.29
C PRO A 159 -12.21 11.52 -1.80
N SER A 160 -13.17 12.02 -2.57
CA SER A 160 -14.05 13.10 -2.12
C SER A 160 -15.48 12.60 -2.02
N LEU A 161 -16.26 13.16 -1.08
CA LEU A 161 -17.68 12.80 -0.92
C LEU A 161 -18.46 12.98 -2.23
N VAL A 162 -18.16 14.03 -3.00
CA VAL A 162 -18.86 14.29 -4.27
C VAL A 162 -18.49 13.20 -5.29
N ARG A 163 -17.21 12.93 -5.52
CA ARG A 163 -16.79 11.91 -6.49
C ARG A 163 -17.15 10.50 -6.05
N GLY A 164 -16.91 10.17 -4.77
CA GLY A 164 -17.24 8.88 -4.19
C GLY A 164 -18.75 8.65 -4.08
N GLY A 165 -19.51 9.65 -3.67
CA GLY A 165 -20.98 9.61 -3.62
C GLY A 165 -21.60 9.46 -5.02
N MET A 166 -21.14 10.21 -6.00
CA MET A 166 -21.58 10.08 -7.39
C MET A 166 -21.20 8.71 -7.98
N HIS A 167 -19.99 8.22 -7.72
CA HIS A 167 -19.62 6.88 -8.13
C HIS A 167 -20.51 5.79 -7.48
N ALA A 168 -20.81 5.91 -6.18
CA ALA A 168 -21.66 4.95 -5.46
C ALA A 168 -23.12 4.96 -5.97
N VAL A 169 -23.65 6.11 -6.33
CA VAL A 169 -25.05 6.27 -6.80
C VAL A 169 -25.17 5.95 -8.29
N VAL A 170 -24.29 6.48 -9.12
CA VAL A 170 -24.39 6.39 -10.59
C VAL A 170 -23.63 5.19 -11.16
N GLY A 171 -22.56 4.77 -10.50
CA GLY A 171 -21.69 3.66 -10.94
C GLY A 171 -22.40 2.33 -11.21
N PRO A 172 -23.39 1.89 -10.39
CA PRO A 172 -24.16 0.67 -10.64
C PRO A 172 -24.98 0.72 -11.93
N PHE A 173 -25.45 1.90 -12.32
CA PHE A 173 -26.32 2.12 -13.49
C PHE A 173 -25.56 2.58 -14.74
N TRP A 174 -24.39 3.20 -14.54
CA TRP A 174 -23.57 3.74 -15.63
C TRP A 174 -22.08 3.53 -15.36
N LYS A 175 -21.56 2.36 -15.73
CA LYS A 175 -20.17 1.93 -15.46
C LYS A 175 -19.10 2.82 -16.10
N SER A 176 -19.38 3.47 -17.21
CA SER A 176 -18.47 4.35 -17.96
C SER A 176 -18.65 5.83 -17.66
N ASN A 177 -19.34 6.19 -16.58
CA ASN A 177 -19.57 7.59 -16.24
C ASN A 177 -18.25 8.34 -15.93
N PRO A 178 -18.18 9.66 -16.22
CA PRO A 178 -16.95 10.44 -16.07
C PRO A 178 -16.45 10.52 -14.62
N TRP A 179 -17.32 10.43 -13.62
CA TRP A 179 -16.91 10.43 -12.21
C TRP A 179 -16.20 9.12 -11.82
N THR A 180 -16.64 7.98 -12.36
CA THR A 180 -15.97 6.68 -12.19
C THR A 180 -14.62 6.67 -12.89
N ALA A 181 -14.53 7.18 -14.12
CA ALA A 181 -13.27 7.29 -14.85
C ALA A 181 -12.29 8.24 -14.15
N ALA A 182 -12.76 9.41 -13.68
CA ALA A 182 -11.96 10.36 -12.92
C ALA A 182 -11.51 9.81 -11.55
N TYR A 183 -12.29 8.93 -10.93
CA TYR A 183 -11.93 8.28 -9.66
C TYR A 183 -10.89 7.19 -9.86
N ARG A 184 -11.04 6.34 -10.88
CA ARG A 184 -10.17 5.18 -11.10
C ARG A 184 -8.84 5.54 -11.73
N GLN A 185 -8.80 6.52 -12.63
CA GLN A 185 -7.63 6.87 -13.46
C GLN A 185 -7.02 5.66 -14.22
N ASP A 186 -7.78 4.59 -14.40
CA ASP A 186 -7.38 3.33 -15.02
C ASP A 186 -7.14 3.43 -16.54
N ARG A 187 -7.51 4.56 -17.15
CA ARG A 187 -7.33 4.85 -18.59
C ARG A 187 -6.16 5.79 -18.89
N LEU A 188 -5.46 6.28 -17.87
CA LEU A 188 -4.29 7.13 -18.10
C LEU A 188 -3.08 6.25 -18.40
N GLU A 189 -2.34 6.61 -19.44
CA GLU A 189 -1.02 6.05 -19.67
C GLU A 189 -0.16 6.20 -18.41
N PRO A 190 0.54 5.13 -17.98
CA PRO A 190 1.39 5.20 -16.82
C PRO A 190 2.50 6.25 -17.00
N SER A 191 2.42 7.35 -16.27
CA SER A 191 3.42 8.43 -16.30
C SER A 191 3.77 8.85 -14.88
N GLU A 192 5.02 9.25 -14.68
CA GLU A 192 5.51 9.73 -13.39
C GLU A 192 4.80 11.03 -13.03
N ARG A 193 4.20 11.07 -11.83
CA ARG A 193 3.42 12.22 -11.37
C ARG A 193 3.14 12.19 -9.88
N ALA A 194 2.86 13.36 -9.30
CA ALA A 194 2.25 13.45 -7.98
C ALA A 194 0.77 13.01 -8.05
N VAL A 195 0.32 12.30 -7.00
CA VAL A 195 -1.04 11.74 -6.89
C VAL A 195 -1.62 12.01 -5.51
N GLY A 196 -2.90 11.75 -5.33
CA GLY A 196 -3.56 11.93 -4.04
C GLY A 196 -3.10 10.88 -3.01
N TRP A 197 -3.00 9.62 -3.42
CA TRP A 197 -2.54 8.51 -2.61
C TRP A 197 -2.03 7.36 -3.48
N LEU A 198 -1.24 6.50 -2.89
CA LEU A 198 -0.64 5.30 -3.48
C LEU A 198 -1.10 4.06 -2.72
N SER A 199 -1.21 2.92 -3.41
CA SER A 199 -1.53 1.65 -2.76
C SER A 199 -0.46 1.25 -1.75
N GLY A 200 -0.88 0.87 -0.55
CA GLY A 200 -0.03 0.34 0.51
C GLY A 200 0.63 -1.00 0.20
N SER A 201 0.32 -1.60 -0.97
CA SER A 201 0.95 -2.87 -1.38
C SER A 201 2.46 -2.76 -1.58
N CYS A 202 2.97 -1.57 -1.97
CA CYS A 202 4.40 -1.29 -2.03
C CYS A 202 4.63 0.22 -2.03
N LEU A 203 5.40 0.71 -1.06
CA LEU A 203 5.76 2.11 -0.89
C LEU A 203 7.22 2.24 -0.47
N LEU A 204 7.99 3.10 -1.14
CA LEU A 204 9.19 3.69 -0.57
C LEU A 204 8.75 4.93 0.21
N VAL A 205 9.05 4.97 1.50
CA VAL A 205 8.56 6.00 2.42
C VAL A 205 9.74 6.79 2.98
N ARG A 206 9.66 8.12 2.92
CA ARG A 206 10.65 8.99 3.57
C ARG A 206 10.42 9.00 5.08
N ALA A 207 11.40 8.56 5.85
CA ALA A 207 11.32 8.42 7.31
C ALA A 207 10.92 9.74 8.00
N LYS A 208 11.50 10.88 7.57
CA LYS A 208 11.13 12.20 8.10
C LYS A 208 9.65 12.52 7.90
N ALA A 209 9.11 12.21 6.72
CA ALA A 209 7.70 12.46 6.40
C ALA A 209 6.78 11.56 7.25
N PHE A 210 7.14 10.30 7.39
CA PHE A 210 6.42 9.30 8.19
C PHE A 210 6.36 9.70 9.67
N ARG A 211 7.52 10.07 10.26
CA ARG A 211 7.59 10.55 11.64
C ARG A 211 6.77 11.83 11.86
N GLN A 212 6.81 12.77 10.91
CA GLN A 212 6.08 14.04 11.01
C GLN A 212 4.58 13.85 11.13
N ILE A 213 4.01 12.82 10.49
CA ILE A 213 2.57 12.55 10.53
C ILE A 213 2.19 11.50 11.60
N GLY A 214 3.17 10.97 12.35
CA GLY A 214 2.96 9.95 13.38
C GLY A 214 2.70 8.55 12.84
N GLY A 215 3.20 8.22 11.64
CA GLY A 215 3.04 6.90 11.04
C GLY A 215 1.66 6.62 10.46
N PHE A 216 1.29 5.36 10.33
CA PHE A 216 -0.07 4.94 10.00
C PHE A 216 -1.03 5.24 11.18
N ASP A 217 -2.26 5.63 10.88
CA ASP A 217 -3.31 5.76 11.91
C ASP A 217 -3.80 4.37 12.34
N GLU A 218 -3.59 4.03 13.61
CA GLU A 218 -3.91 2.72 14.18
C GLU A 218 -5.42 2.45 14.34
N ASN A 219 -6.27 3.44 14.09
CA ASN A 219 -7.72 3.24 14.02
C ASN A 219 -8.15 2.43 12.79
N TYR A 220 -7.26 2.28 11.78
CA TYR A 220 -7.49 1.43 10.62
C TYR A 220 -6.89 0.05 10.84
N PHE A 221 -7.73 -0.94 11.03
CA PHE A 221 -7.28 -2.33 11.11
C PHE A 221 -6.81 -2.86 9.75
N MET A 222 -7.57 -2.56 8.69
CA MET A 222 -7.31 -2.98 7.30
C MET A 222 -8.16 -2.13 6.35
N TYR A 223 -7.61 -1.78 5.19
CA TYR A 223 -8.16 -0.87 4.17
C TYR A 223 -8.24 0.59 4.62
N MET A 224 -8.04 1.50 3.70
CA MET A 224 -8.03 2.95 3.85
C MET A 224 -6.84 3.52 4.66
N GLU A 225 -6.01 2.70 5.29
CA GLU A 225 -4.79 3.13 5.97
C GLU A 225 -3.79 3.79 5.01
N ASP A 226 -3.71 3.30 3.77
CA ASP A 226 -2.89 3.86 2.70
C ASP A 226 -3.46 5.16 2.15
N VAL A 227 -4.77 5.24 2.01
CA VAL A 227 -5.48 6.46 1.61
C VAL A 227 -5.31 7.55 2.66
N ASP A 228 -5.44 7.19 3.93
CA ASP A 228 -5.25 8.09 5.07
C ASP A 228 -3.80 8.57 5.17
N LEU A 229 -2.82 7.66 5.02
CA LEU A 229 -1.40 7.99 4.99
C LEU A 229 -1.12 9.04 3.90
N GLY A 230 -1.59 8.79 2.67
CA GLY A 230 -1.40 9.70 1.54
C GLY A 230 -2.04 11.08 1.78
N ASP A 231 -3.22 11.14 2.39
CA ASP A 231 -3.90 12.40 2.73
C ASP A 231 -3.15 13.18 3.82
N ARG A 232 -2.69 12.50 4.90
CA ARG A 232 -1.92 13.16 5.97
C ARG A 232 -0.56 13.63 5.49
N LEU A 233 0.13 12.88 4.62
CA LEU A 233 1.36 13.33 3.96
C LEU A 233 1.10 14.59 3.15
N ALA A 234 0.07 14.63 2.31
CA ALA A 234 -0.27 15.80 1.51
C ALA A 234 -0.59 17.03 2.35
N ARG A 235 -1.35 16.87 3.45
CA ARG A 235 -1.65 17.95 4.40
C ARG A 235 -0.41 18.47 5.15
N ALA A 236 0.58 17.61 5.35
CA ALA A 236 1.87 17.98 5.95
C ALA A 236 2.85 18.61 4.95
N GLY A 237 2.45 18.81 3.69
CA GLY A 237 3.25 19.44 2.63
C GLY A 237 4.12 18.48 1.82
N TRP A 238 3.98 17.15 2.03
CA TRP A 238 4.65 16.12 1.25
C TRP A 238 3.85 15.70 0.02
N GLN A 239 4.53 15.12 -0.97
CA GLN A 239 3.92 14.57 -2.17
C GLN A 239 3.90 13.04 -2.12
N ASN A 240 2.84 12.44 -2.66
CA ASN A 240 2.79 11.02 -3.00
C ASN A 240 3.12 10.91 -4.49
N VAL A 241 4.16 10.20 -4.86
CA VAL A 241 4.69 10.19 -6.23
C VAL A 241 4.58 8.79 -6.84
N TYR A 242 3.92 8.70 -7.97
CA TYR A 242 3.83 7.48 -8.76
C TYR A 242 4.99 7.40 -9.74
N VAL A 243 5.76 6.31 -9.70
CA VAL A 243 6.95 6.07 -10.53
C VAL A 243 6.75 4.76 -11.30
N PRO A 244 6.19 4.81 -12.51
CA PRO A 244 5.87 3.62 -13.29
C PRO A 244 7.10 2.90 -13.88
N ALA A 245 8.27 3.50 -13.85
CA ALA A 245 9.54 2.82 -14.18
C ALA A 245 9.87 1.71 -13.17
N ALA A 246 9.45 1.88 -11.90
CA ALA A 246 9.43 0.80 -10.93
C ALA A 246 8.21 -0.09 -11.19
N GLU A 247 8.41 -1.36 -11.43
CA GLU A 247 7.32 -2.29 -11.71
C GLU A 247 7.34 -3.47 -10.73
N ILE A 248 6.16 -3.83 -10.22
CA ILE A 248 5.95 -5.01 -9.40
C ILE A 248 4.72 -5.78 -9.87
N LEU A 249 4.66 -7.07 -9.57
CA LEU A 249 3.46 -7.90 -9.70
C LEU A 249 2.88 -8.14 -8.32
N HIS A 250 1.56 -7.99 -8.14
CA HIS A 250 0.88 -8.24 -6.88
C HIS A 250 -0.14 -9.36 -7.02
N ASP A 251 0.16 -10.51 -6.44
CA ASP A 251 -0.68 -11.72 -6.49
C ASP A 251 -1.75 -11.64 -5.39
N LYS A 252 -2.76 -10.80 -5.63
CA LYS A 252 -3.84 -10.53 -4.68
C LYS A 252 -4.63 -11.79 -4.32
N GLY A 253 -5.01 -11.93 -3.06
CA GLY A 253 -6.09 -12.83 -2.67
C GLY A 253 -5.76 -13.90 -1.67
N HIS A 254 -4.51 -14.08 -1.26
CA HIS A 254 -4.18 -15.12 -0.27
C HIS A 254 -4.83 -14.83 1.10
N SER A 255 -4.69 -13.65 1.64
CA SER A 255 -5.29 -13.27 2.94
C SER A 255 -6.73 -12.77 2.81
N THR A 256 -7.06 -12.07 1.70
CA THR A 256 -8.39 -11.46 1.52
C THR A 256 -9.44 -12.40 0.98
N GLY A 257 -9.07 -13.49 0.31
CA GLY A 257 -9.99 -14.50 -0.23
C GLY A 257 -10.62 -15.42 0.82
N ARG A 258 -10.03 -15.55 2.02
CA ARG A 258 -10.46 -16.51 3.05
C ARG A 258 -11.79 -16.14 3.73
N ASP A 259 -12.07 -14.85 3.94
CA ASP A 259 -13.34 -14.38 4.55
C ASP A 259 -13.85 -13.08 3.91
N PRO A 260 -14.56 -13.16 2.78
CA PRO A 260 -15.06 -11.97 2.08
C PRO A 260 -16.03 -11.12 2.93
N ALA A 261 -16.78 -11.73 3.85
CA ALA A 261 -17.73 -11.01 4.69
C ALA A 261 -17.01 -10.16 5.76
N ARG A 262 -15.98 -10.72 6.40
CA ARG A 262 -15.14 -10.02 7.37
C ARG A 262 -14.38 -8.87 6.71
N ASN A 263 -13.86 -9.11 5.52
CA ASN A 263 -13.12 -8.10 4.75
C ASN A 263 -14.03 -6.93 4.33
N LEU A 264 -15.27 -7.22 3.91
CA LEU A 264 -16.26 -6.20 3.60
C LEU A 264 -16.62 -5.36 4.83
N ALA A 265 -16.80 -6.00 5.98
CA ALA A 265 -17.10 -5.31 7.25
C ALA A 265 -15.92 -4.40 7.67
N ALA A 266 -14.68 -4.88 7.54
CA ALA A 266 -13.48 -4.09 7.79
C ALA A 266 -13.39 -2.89 6.85
N HIS A 267 -13.59 -3.10 5.54
CA HIS A 267 -13.60 -2.04 4.53
C HIS A 267 -14.67 -0.96 4.83
N HIS A 268 -15.90 -1.36 5.20
CA HIS A 268 -16.96 -0.39 5.53
C HIS A 268 -16.65 0.39 6.81
N ARG A 269 -16.05 -0.26 7.81
CA ARG A 269 -15.64 0.40 9.05
C ARG A 269 -14.56 1.45 8.76
N SER A 270 -13.52 1.07 8.04
CA SER A 270 -12.42 1.95 7.66
C SER A 270 -12.90 3.12 6.78
N THR A 271 -13.79 2.84 5.80
CA THR A 271 -14.42 3.91 4.99
C THR A 271 -15.20 4.89 5.86
N TYR A 272 -15.95 4.40 6.84
CA TYR A 272 -16.67 5.28 7.77
C TYR A 272 -15.71 6.13 8.63
N THR A 273 -14.66 5.51 9.20
CA THR A 273 -13.62 6.22 9.97
C THR A 273 -13.01 7.32 9.11
N PHE A 274 -12.55 7.01 7.90
CA PHE A 274 -11.95 7.98 6.98
C PHE A 274 -12.86 9.18 6.69
N LEU A 275 -14.14 8.93 6.44
CA LEU A 275 -15.10 10.00 6.17
C LEU A 275 -15.48 10.78 7.42
N ALA A 276 -15.61 10.12 8.58
CA ALA A 276 -15.96 10.76 9.84
C ALA A 276 -14.87 11.74 10.32
N ASP A 277 -13.60 11.37 10.16
CA ASP A 277 -12.45 12.21 10.55
C ASP A 277 -12.34 13.47 9.71
N ARG A 278 -12.80 13.42 8.46
CA ARG A 278 -12.81 14.58 7.54
C ARG A 278 -14.05 15.46 7.66
N HIS A 279 -15.02 15.02 8.44
CA HIS A 279 -16.25 15.74 8.75
C HIS A 279 -16.50 15.78 10.27
N PRO A 280 -15.58 16.37 11.09
CA PRO A 280 -15.62 16.26 12.55
C PRO A 280 -16.66 17.18 13.19
N HIS A 281 -17.12 18.24 12.50
CA HIS A 281 -18.00 19.25 13.08
C HIS A 281 -19.35 18.66 13.52
N TRP A 282 -19.89 19.14 14.64
CA TRP A 282 -21.15 18.66 15.20
C TRP A 282 -22.34 18.77 14.22
N TRP A 283 -22.40 19.85 13.42
CA TRP A 283 -23.43 20.06 12.41
C TRP A 283 -23.36 19.08 11.23
N GLN A 284 -22.25 18.37 11.05
CA GLN A 284 -22.08 17.30 10.07
C GLN A 284 -22.53 15.92 10.61
N ALA A 285 -23.03 15.86 11.83
CA ALA A 285 -23.52 14.61 12.43
C ALA A 285 -24.60 13.90 11.58
N PRO A 286 -25.59 14.60 10.99
CA PRO A 286 -26.55 13.94 10.11
C PRO A 286 -25.92 13.26 8.89
N LEU A 287 -24.88 13.89 8.28
CA LEU A 287 -24.12 13.31 7.18
C LEU A 287 -23.41 12.02 7.62
N ARG A 288 -22.69 12.06 8.75
CA ARG A 288 -22.01 10.87 9.29
C ARG A 288 -22.99 9.74 9.60
N TRP A 289 -24.16 10.08 10.15
CA TRP A 289 -25.20 9.08 10.44
C TRP A 289 -25.75 8.45 9.16
N THR A 290 -26.01 9.25 8.13
CA THR A 290 -26.47 8.76 6.81
C THR A 290 -25.47 7.82 6.17
N ILE A 291 -24.18 8.20 6.16
CA ILE A 291 -23.09 7.36 5.63
C ILE A 291 -23.01 6.04 6.40
N LYS A 292 -23.02 6.09 7.74
CA LYS A 292 -22.95 4.90 8.61
C LYS A 292 -24.13 3.94 8.33
N SER A 293 -25.32 4.49 8.18
CA SER A 293 -26.54 3.72 7.90
C SER A 293 -26.50 3.08 6.50
N ALA A 294 -26.05 3.80 5.48
CA ALA A 294 -25.90 3.30 4.13
C ALA A 294 -24.88 2.15 4.03
N LEU A 295 -23.71 2.30 4.70
CA LEU A 295 -22.68 1.27 4.74
C LEU A 295 -23.18 0.01 5.47
N ARG A 296 -23.89 0.15 6.59
CA ARG A 296 -24.51 -0.98 7.31
C ARG A 296 -25.58 -1.68 6.49
N ALA A 297 -26.42 -0.93 5.78
CA ALA A 297 -27.46 -1.50 4.91
C ALA A 297 -26.82 -2.33 3.78
N ARG A 298 -25.76 -1.82 3.15
CA ARG A 298 -25.00 -2.51 2.10
C ARG A 298 -24.36 -3.80 2.64
N GLU A 299 -23.73 -3.75 3.82
CA GLU A 299 -23.13 -4.92 4.46
C GLU A 299 -24.16 -6.02 4.68
N ARG A 300 -25.33 -5.69 5.25
CA ARG A 300 -26.43 -6.65 5.49
C ARG A 300 -26.95 -7.27 4.18
N ALA A 301 -27.09 -6.46 3.12
CA ALA A 301 -27.53 -6.93 1.83
C ALA A 301 -26.56 -7.93 1.20
N VAL A 302 -25.25 -7.64 1.22
CA VAL A 302 -24.22 -8.52 0.66
C VAL A 302 -24.08 -9.81 1.45
N VAL A 303 -24.02 -9.74 2.79
CA VAL A 303 -23.91 -10.90 3.66
C VAL A 303 -25.18 -11.77 3.58
N GLY A 304 -26.36 -11.14 3.53
CA GLY A 304 -27.64 -11.84 3.36
C GLY A 304 -27.72 -12.60 2.04
N ASN A 305 -27.28 -11.98 0.93
CA ASN A 305 -27.24 -12.64 -0.38
C ASN A 305 -26.24 -13.81 -0.43
N SER A 306 -25.08 -13.68 0.21
CA SER A 306 -24.09 -14.76 0.29
C SER A 306 -24.61 -15.98 1.06
N ARG A 307 -25.33 -15.76 2.17
CA ARG A 307 -25.99 -16.83 2.95
C ARG A 307 -27.11 -17.52 2.17
N ARG A 308 -27.91 -16.75 1.40
CA ARG A 308 -28.97 -17.31 0.54
C ARG A 308 -28.39 -18.16 -0.60
N LYS A 309 -27.27 -17.72 -1.24
CA LYS A 309 -26.59 -18.51 -2.29
C LYS A 309 -26.06 -19.83 -1.74
N ARG A 310 -25.40 -19.82 -0.55
CA ARG A 310 -24.92 -21.07 0.10
C ARG A 310 -26.05 -22.04 0.45
N ARG A 311 -27.22 -21.55 0.92
CA ARG A 311 -28.39 -22.38 1.22
C ARG A 311 -29.10 -22.97 -0.03
N ARG A 312 -28.86 -22.43 -1.22
CA ARG A 312 -29.40 -22.93 -2.48
C ARG A 312 -28.45 -23.91 -3.19
N ALA A 313 -27.19 -23.94 -2.78
CA ALA A 313 -26.15 -24.82 -3.34
C ALA A 313 -25.93 -26.09 -2.52
N ASN A 314 -26.49 -26.14 -1.28
CA ASN A 314 -26.67 -27.34 -0.43
C ASN A 314 -28.12 -27.79 -0.44
#